data_68abf753e9e1fa660ff697ec8c3e2b3e
#
_entry.id   68abf753e9e1fa660ff697ec8c3e2b3e
#
_cell.length_a   1.000
_cell.length_b   1.000
_cell.length_c   1.000
_cell.angle_alpha   90.00
_cell.angle_beta   90.00
_cell.angle_gamma   90.00
#
_symmetry.space_group_name_H-M   'P 1'
#
loop_
_entity.id
_entity.type
_entity.pdbx_description
1 polymer ?
#
loop_
_entity_poly.entity_id
_entity_poly.type
_entity_poly.pdbx_seq_one_letter_code
_entity_poly.pdbx_strand_id
1 'polypeptide(L)'
;MTLDPDGRRRFLQGLGSSMMLAAAGGNPLRQAAGATPSSGNLAAVKSDAPLRWPKPIGSPVLDSLRPVIENSRDVHTHVEKIVEVAGWMAYEELPMPEYHTPAGVGRNDPDEVIDFIMVADVIDTAFTDFKTHVKFTTEYAGQHWSDSEAEFACLKRAMDNGIPILDGNFLAKITRQQLNDIFSGNIEMPMLDEKLAVLHQVGPVLAEKYKGRFSNFIHSCPPRLYDNGKGIVDRLVVEFPRFNDVSPYDGHEIKLYKLPQLGIWFVYASLHPQGKFQLDDIGAMTAFADYIVPVALRLLGITSYSPALEHAINTYQLIPRDSPQEVELRAHCIYATALLREEVNKIRPADKQIIIPQIDARLWMPYHTTFWPHHLTQTIMY
;
A
#
# COMPACT_ATOMS: atom_id res chain seq x y z
N MET A 1 19.03 -29.80 2.56
CA MET A 1 17.62 -30.01 2.91
C MET A 1 16.81 -29.46 1.74
N THR A 2 16.24 -30.32 0.93
CA THR A 2 15.43 -29.97 -0.24
C THR A 2 14.07 -29.49 0.25
N LEU A 3 13.75 -28.24 0.02
CA LEU A 3 12.45 -27.65 0.35
C LEU A 3 11.37 -28.29 -0.53
N ASP A 4 10.33 -28.77 0.15
CA ASP A 4 9.12 -29.39 -0.40
C ASP A 4 8.47 -28.48 -1.47
N PRO A 5 8.25 -28.97 -2.71
CA PRO A 5 7.53 -28.23 -3.75
C PRO A 5 6.10 -27.83 -3.38
N ASP A 6 5.46 -28.53 -2.45
CA ASP A 6 4.10 -28.24 -2.00
C ASP A 6 4.01 -27.06 -1.01
N GLY A 7 5.09 -26.71 -0.32
CA GLY A 7 5.15 -25.50 0.51
C GLY A 7 5.05 -24.21 -0.30
N ARG A 8 5.60 -24.20 -1.53
CA ARG A 8 5.52 -23.06 -2.47
C ARG A 8 4.12 -22.88 -3.06
N ARG A 9 3.40 -23.97 -3.29
CA ARG A 9 1.99 -23.94 -3.73
C ARG A 9 1.07 -23.40 -2.64
N ARG A 10 1.34 -23.67 -1.37
CA ARG A 10 0.47 -23.24 -0.26
C ARG A 10 0.56 -21.76 0.03
N PHE A 11 1.68 -21.08 -0.24
CA PHE A 11 1.81 -19.65 -0.03
C PHE A 11 1.15 -18.85 -1.15
N LEU A 12 1.34 -19.22 -2.41
CA LEU A 12 0.60 -18.62 -3.54
C LEU A 12 -0.91 -18.98 -3.50
N GLN A 13 -1.27 -20.15 -2.97
CA GLN A 13 -2.65 -20.54 -2.69
C GLN A 13 -3.21 -19.86 -1.43
N GLY A 14 -2.37 -19.43 -0.48
CA GLY A 14 -2.79 -18.67 0.70
C GLY A 14 -3.33 -17.28 0.36
N LEU A 15 -2.79 -16.63 -0.66
CA LEU A 15 -3.32 -15.37 -1.21
C LEU A 15 -4.52 -15.59 -2.15
N GLY A 16 -4.61 -16.76 -2.81
CA GLY A 16 -5.71 -17.11 -3.72
C GLY A 16 -6.77 -18.05 -3.12
N SER A 17 -6.48 -18.80 -2.07
CA SER A 17 -7.38 -19.85 -1.55
C SER A 17 -8.47 -19.35 -0.59
N SER A 18 -8.42 -18.09 -0.14
CA SER A 18 -9.56 -17.47 0.53
C SER A 18 -10.75 -17.23 -0.42
N MET A 19 -10.55 -17.34 -1.74
CA MET A 19 -11.62 -17.19 -2.75
C MET A 19 -12.28 -18.50 -3.21
N MET A 20 -11.74 -19.68 -2.89
CA MET A 20 -12.32 -20.94 -3.40
C MET A 20 -13.27 -21.69 -2.46
N LEU A 21 -13.58 -21.17 -1.26
CA LEU A 21 -14.54 -21.85 -0.35
C LEU A 21 -15.98 -21.30 -0.41
N ALA A 22 -16.33 -20.42 -1.35
CA ALA A 22 -17.67 -19.85 -1.47
C ALA A 22 -18.52 -20.37 -2.63
N ALA A 23 -18.09 -21.40 -3.36
CA ALA A 23 -18.79 -21.89 -4.57
C ALA A 23 -19.45 -23.28 -4.44
N ALA A 24 -19.62 -23.82 -3.25
CA ALA A 24 -20.38 -25.07 -3.09
C ALA A 24 -21.21 -25.03 -1.80
N GLY A 25 -22.47 -24.59 -1.90
CA GLY A 25 -23.44 -24.80 -0.84
C GLY A 25 -24.45 -23.67 -0.72
N GLY A 26 -25.69 -24.00 -1.12
CA GLY A 26 -26.97 -23.35 -0.93
C GLY A 26 -27.07 -22.10 -0.05
N ASN A 27 -27.70 -21.14 -0.59
CA ASN A 27 -28.12 -19.86 -0.05
C ASN A 27 -29.02 -19.98 1.21
N PRO A 28 -28.57 -19.59 2.42
CA PRO A 28 -29.46 -19.29 3.53
C PRO A 28 -29.25 -17.89 4.11
N LEU A 29 -28.86 -16.88 3.32
CA LEU A 29 -28.76 -15.49 3.78
C LEU A 29 -29.82 -14.58 3.15
N ARG A 30 -31.07 -15.09 3.07
CA ARG A 30 -32.25 -14.25 2.95
C ARG A 30 -32.98 -14.32 4.29
N GLN A 31 -32.50 -13.57 5.30
CA GLN A 31 -33.26 -13.04 6.45
C GLN A 31 -32.28 -12.60 7.56
N ALA A 32 -31.63 -11.48 7.37
CA ALA A 32 -31.16 -10.63 8.45
C ALA A 32 -31.07 -9.17 7.93
N ALA A 33 -32.10 -8.73 7.24
CA ALA A 33 -32.36 -7.30 7.10
C ALA A 33 -33.02 -6.86 8.41
N GLY A 34 -32.25 -6.25 9.32
CA GLY A 34 -32.83 -5.68 10.53
C GLY A 34 -31.96 -5.77 11.77
N ALA A 35 -30.72 -5.30 11.70
CA ALA A 35 -30.03 -4.73 12.85
C ALA A 35 -28.89 -3.86 12.31
N THR A 36 -29.20 -2.64 11.94
CA THR A 36 -28.21 -1.56 11.98
C THR A 36 -27.70 -1.51 13.42
N PRO A 37 -26.38 -1.62 13.66
CA PRO A 37 -25.86 -1.24 14.95
C PRO A 37 -26.30 0.20 15.16
N SER A 38 -27.03 0.46 16.24
CA SER A 38 -27.41 1.81 16.62
C SER A 38 -26.12 2.62 16.68
N SER A 39 -26.00 3.60 15.79
CA SER A 39 -25.03 4.66 15.90
C SER A 39 -25.31 5.39 17.21
N GLY A 40 -24.70 4.91 18.31
CA GLY A 40 -24.59 5.72 19.49
C GLY A 40 -23.93 7.02 19.03
N ASN A 41 -24.62 8.14 19.23
CA ASN A 41 -24.09 9.48 19.00
C ASN A 41 -22.81 9.64 19.82
N LEU A 42 -21.67 9.21 19.25
CA LEU A 42 -20.36 9.64 19.67
C LEU A 42 -20.18 11.04 19.07
N ALA A 43 -20.83 12.02 19.70
CA ALA A 43 -20.43 13.40 19.54
C ALA A 43 -18.91 13.44 19.78
N ALA A 44 -18.17 14.05 18.87
CA ALA A 44 -16.74 14.22 18.99
C ALA A 44 -16.42 14.94 20.29
N VAL A 45 -16.18 14.17 21.35
CA VAL A 45 -15.66 14.67 22.61
C VAL A 45 -14.20 14.95 22.34
N LYS A 46 -13.87 16.22 22.11
CA LYS A 46 -12.45 16.65 22.17
C LYS A 46 -11.97 16.26 23.56
N SER A 47 -11.11 15.26 23.63
CA SER A 47 -10.45 14.88 24.87
C SER A 47 -9.51 16.04 25.25
N ASP A 48 -9.67 16.61 26.46
CA ASP A 48 -8.73 17.59 27.02
C ASP A 48 -7.37 16.97 27.40
N ALA A 49 -7.20 15.68 27.17
CA ALA A 49 -5.93 15.03 27.39
C ALA A 49 -4.90 15.47 26.32
N PRO A 50 -3.65 15.74 26.73
CA PRO A 50 -2.61 16.13 25.77
C PRO A 50 -2.45 15.04 24.71
N LEU A 51 -2.34 15.48 23.44
CA LEU A 51 -2.15 14.59 22.31
C LEU A 51 -0.93 13.69 22.55
N ARG A 52 -1.14 12.39 22.55
CA ARG A 52 -0.06 11.43 22.64
C ARG A 52 0.61 11.29 21.28
N TRP A 53 1.92 11.58 21.21
CA TRP A 53 2.71 11.42 20.00
C TRP A 53 3.60 10.17 20.07
N PRO A 54 3.71 9.37 18.99
CA PRO A 54 4.60 8.21 18.98
C PRO A 54 6.07 8.64 19.08
N LYS A 55 6.91 7.75 19.58
CA LYS A 55 8.35 7.98 19.61
C LYS A 55 8.89 8.19 18.19
N PRO A 56 9.86 9.11 18.01
CA PRO A 56 10.52 9.30 16.72
C PRO A 56 11.10 7.99 16.19
N ILE A 57 10.91 7.76 14.90
CA ILE A 57 11.46 6.60 14.18
C ILE A 57 12.41 7.02 13.05
N GLY A 58 12.71 8.31 12.95
CA GLY A 58 13.53 8.86 11.87
C GLY A 58 12.79 8.99 10.54
N SER A 59 11.45 9.08 10.58
CA SER A 59 10.60 9.19 9.39
C SER A 59 10.10 10.62 9.19
N PRO A 60 10.49 11.31 8.12
CA PRO A 60 9.96 12.63 7.80
C PRO A 60 8.45 12.58 7.45
N VAL A 61 7.94 11.40 7.09
CA VAL A 61 6.50 11.17 6.90
C VAL A 61 5.78 11.35 8.23
N LEU A 62 6.14 10.56 9.24
CA LEU A 62 5.51 10.64 10.56
C LEU A 62 5.65 12.03 11.17
N ASP A 63 6.83 12.64 11.05
CA ASP A 63 7.11 13.96 11.63
C ASP A 63 6.25 15.07 11.00
N SER A 64 5.83 14.94 9.74
CA SER A 64 5.00 15.92 9.03
C SER A 64 3.53 15.91 9.45
N LEU A 65 3.04 14.86 10.11
CA LEU A 65 1.61 14.66 10.36
C LEU A 65 1.02 15.51 11.49
N ARG A 66 1.86 16.09 12.35
CA ARG A 66 1.40 16.79 13.56
C ARG A 66 0.32 17.84 13.29
N PRO A 67 0.41 18.71 12.27
CA PRO A 67 -0.64 19.69 11.98
C PRO A 67 -2.00 19.04 11.67
N VAL A 68 -1.99 17.88 11.00
CA VAL A 68 -3.24 17.16 10.70
C VAL A 68 -3.84 16.60 11.98
N ILE A 69 -3.05 15.85 12.76
CA ILE A 69 -3.56 15.15 13.95
C ILE A 69 -4.08 16.12 15.02
N GLU A 70 -3.43 17.30 15.15
CA GLU A 70 -3.85 18.34 16.09
C GLU A 70 -5.11 19.11 15.65
N ASN A 71 -5.40 19.16 14.34
CA ASN A 71 -6.46 19.99 13.78
C ASN A 71 -7.54 19.21 13.02
N SER A 72 -7.52 17.88 13.07
CA SER A 72 -8.49 17.02 12.37
C SER A 72 -9.92 17.31 12.79
N ARG A 73 -10.82 17.34 11.80
CA ARG A 73 -12.24 17.63 11.94
C ARG A 73 -13.13 16.44 11.63
N ASP A 74 -12.67 15.61 10.71
CA ASP A 74 -13.45 14.50 10.15
C ASP A 74 -12.97 13.12 10.61
N VAL A 75 -11.70 12.99 11.03
CA VAL A 75 -11.13 11.72 11.52
C VAL A 75 -10.59 11.88 12.93
N HIS A 76 -10.91 10.92 13.79
CA HIS A 76 -10.42 10.88 15.17
C HIS A 76 -9.79 9.52 15.49
N THR A 77 -8.64 9.52 16.18
CA THR A 77 -7.97 8.30 16.68
C THR A 77 -8.21 8.12 18.17
N HIS A 78 -8.70 6.94 18.54
CA HIS A 78 -8.98 6.54 19.92
C HIS A 78 -7.80 5.80 20.52
N VAL A 79 -6.98 6.50 21.31
CA VAL A 79 -5.74 5.95 21.88
C VAL A 79 -6.04 4.78 22.84
N GLU A 80 -7.14 4.83 23.57
CA GLU A 80 -7.60 3.76 24.46
C GLU A 80 -7.89 2.47 23.69
N LYS A 81 -8.42 2.57 22.47
CA LYS A 81 -8.64 1.43 21.58
C LYS A 81 -7.35 0.86 21.03
N ILE A 82 -6.36 1.71 20.77
CA ILE A 82 -5.02 1.25 20.38
C ILE A 82 -4.42 0.38 21.49
N VAL A 83 -4.53 0.80 22.76
CA VAL A 83 -4.04 0.03 23.91
C VAL A 83 -4.79 -1.30 24.03
N GLU A 84 -6.11 -1.28 23.87
CA GLU A 84 -6.94 -2.50 23.89
C GLU A 84 -6.51 -3.49 22.79
N VAL A 85 -6.40 -3.02 21.55
CA VAL A 85 -6.00 -3.85 20.41
C VAL A 85 -4.56 -4.37 20.59
N ALA A 86 -3.64 -3.53 21.03
CA ALA A 86 -2.27 -3.94 21.31
C ALA A 86 -2.19 -5.04 22.37
N GLY A 87 -3.10 -5.01 23.36
CA GLY A 87 -3.17 -5.99 24.44
C GLY A 87 -3.34 -7.45 23.98
N TRP A 88 -4.01 -7.68 22.87
CA TRP A 88 -4.14 -9.01 22.27
C TRP A 88 -3.23 -9.21 21.05
N MET A 89 -3.04 -8.19 20.20
CA MET A 89 -2.20 -8.27 19.00
C MET A 89 -0.73 -8.56 19.35
N ALA A 90 -0.25 -8.14 20.52
CA ALA A 90 1.10 -8.40 20.98
C ALA A 90 1.43 -9.90 21.10
N TYR A 91 0.44 -10.77 21.23
CA TYR A 91 0.60 -12.22 21.34
C TYR A 91 0.43 -12.95 20.00
N GLU A 92 0.09 -12.23 18.93
CA GLU A 92 0.04 -12.83 17.58
C GLU A 92 1.44 -13.05 17.02
N GLU A 93 1.59 -14.06 16.18
CA GLU A 93 2.78 -14.16 15.32
C GLU A 93 2.66 -13.10 14.22
N LEU A 94 3.60 -12.17 14.20
CA LEU A 94 3.71 -11.11 13.21
C LEU A 94 5.05 -11.24 12.48
N PRO A 95 5.18 -12.23 11.59
CA PRO A 95 6.43 -12.44 10.86
C PRO A 95 6.74 -11.24 9.97
N MET A 96 8.01 -11.09 9.60
CA MET A 96 8.37 -10.19 8.51
C MET A 96 7.72 -10.73 7.23
N PRO A 97 6.84 -9.96 6.57
CA PRO A 97 6.23 -10.41 5.32
C PRO A 97 7.31 -10.68 4.27
N GLU A 98 7.21 -11.81 3.60
CA GLU A 98 7.99 -12.12 2.42
C GLU A 98 7.16 -11.77 1.18
N TYR A 99 7.81 -11.20 0.18
CA TYR A 99 7.18 -10.93 -1.10
C TYR A 99 7.92 -11.66 -2.21
N HIS A 100 7.16 -12.30 -3.09
CA HIS A 100 7.72 -13.05 -4.20
C HIS A 100 7.20 -12.49 -5.53
N THR A 101 8.11 -12.04 -6.36
CA THR A 101 7.78 -11.68 -7.75
C THR A 101 7.23 -12.88 -8.53
N PRO A 102 6.49 -12.67 -9.63
CA PRO A 102 6.03 -13.75 -10.50
C PRO A 102 7.16 -14.68 -10.90
N ALA A 103 6.84 -15.97 -11.06
CA ALA A 103 7.82 -17.00 -11.34
C ALA A 103 8.68 -16.66 -12.58
N GLY A 104 10.00 -16.71 -12.39
CA GLY A 104 10.97 -16.42 -13.44
C GLY A 104 11.55 -15.00 -13.42
N VAL A 105 10.91 -14.02 -12.77
CA VAL A 105 11.51 -12.70 -12.54
C VAL A 105 12.68 -12.84 -11.56
N GLY A 106 13.83 -12.27 -11.90
CA GLY A 106 15.00 -12.29 -11.03
C GLY A 106 15.69 -13.65 -10.89
N ARG A 107 15.35 -14.65 -11.71
CA ARG A 107 15.93 -16.00 -11.60
C ARG A 107 17.45 -15.99 -11.69
N ASN A 108 18.00 -15.20 -12.63
CA ASN A 108 19.42 -15.12 -12.92
C ASN A 108 20.03 -13.74 -12.60
N ASP A 109 19.18 -12.75 -12.35
CA ASP A 109 19.56 -11.37 -12.08
C ASP A 109 18.68 -10.79 -10.97
N PRO A 110 19.18 -10.64 -9.75
CA PRO A 110 18.41 -10.05 -8.66
C PRO A 110 18.01 -8.59 -8.93
N ASP A 111 18.73 -7.87 -9.79
CA ASP A 111 18.37 -6.50 -10.18
C ASP A 111 17.09 -6.45 -11.00
N GLU A 112 16.75 -7.53 -11.71
CA GLU A 112 15.46 -7.67 -12.39
C GLU A 112 14.28 -7.66 -11.42
N VAL A 113 14.48 -8.15 -10.18
CA VAL A 113 13.47 -8.06 -9.11
C VAL A 113 13.22 -6.60 -8.75
N ILE A 114 14.29 -5.81 -8.59
CA ILE A 114 14.19 -4.39 -8.29
C ILE A 114 13.46 -3.66 -9.41
N ASP A 115 13.86 -3.88 -10.65
CA ASP A 115 13.25 -3.22 -11.80
C ASP A 115 11.78 -3.58 -11.96
N PHE A 116 11.43 -4.86 -11.81
CA PHE A 116 10.05 -5.33 -11.89
C PHE A 116 9.17 -4.68 -10.82
N ILE A 117 9.60 -4.72 -9.57
CA ILE A 117 8.84 -4.15 -8.45
C ILE A 117 8.68 -2.65 -8.62
N MET A 118 9.76 -1.93 -8.96
CA MET A 118 9.70 -0.48 -9.06
C MET A 118 8.89 -0.01 -10.29
N VAL A 119 8.91 -0.74 -11.41
CA VAL A 119 8.06 -0.43 -12.56
C VAL A 119 6.60 -0.69 -12.25
N ALA A 120 6.28 -1.78 -11.56
CA ALA A 120 4.92 -2.03 -11.09
C ALA A 120 4.46 -0.93 -10.12
N ASP A 121 5.27 -0.58 -9.14
CA ASP A 121 4.97 0.47 -8.16
C ASP A 121 4.74 1.86 -8.80
N VAL A 122 5.36 2.16 -9.95
CA VAL A 122 5.08 3.39 -10.72
C VAL A 122 3.62 3.49 -11.14
N ILE A 123 2.96 2.38 -11.41
CA ILE A 123 1.59 2.33 -11.94
C ILE A 123 0.61 1.65 -10.98
N ASP A 124 1.04 1.29 -9.77
CA ASP A 124 0.22 0.67 -8.70
C ASP A 124 -0.82 1.66 -8.17
N THR A 125 -1.94 1.75 -8.90
CA THR A 125 -3.08 2.60 -8.55
C THR A 125 -4.32 2.17 -9.32
N ALA A 126 -5.51 2.32 -8.72
CA ALA A 126 -6.81 2.18 -9.36
C ALA A 126 -6.97 0.90 -10.21
N PHE A 127 -7.45 -0.17 -9.56
CA PHE A 127 -7.76 -1.45 -10.24
C PHE A 127 -9.25 -1.70 -10.41
N THR A 128 -10.08 -0.78 -9.94
CA THR A 128 -11.53 -0.85 -10.02
C THR A 128 -12.05 0.37 -10.77
N ASP A 129 -12.92 0.16 -11.75
CA ASP A 129 -13.54 1.27 -12.48
C ASP A 129 -14.43 2.09 -11.54
N PHE A 130 -14.22 3.40 -11.49
CA PHE A 130 -14.89 4.31 -10.56
C PHE A 130 -16.39 4.49 -10.83
N LYS A 131 -16.90 4.16 -12.04
CA LYS A 131 -18.30 4.32 -12.42
C LYS A 131 -19.08 3.03 -12.30
N THR A 132 -18.51 1.95 -12.79
CA THR A 132 -19.17 0.63 -12.85
C THR A 132 -18.87 -0.24 -11.65
N HIS A 133 -17.85 0.12 -10.86
CA HIS A 133 -17.28 -0.67 -9.75
C HIS A 133 -16.83 -2.07 -10.18
N VAL A 134 -16.56 -2.25 -11.49
CA VAL A 134 -15.99 -3.48 -12.01
C VAL A 134 -14.49 -3.49 -11.78
N LYS A 135 -14.02 -4.56 -11.17
CA LYS A 135 -12.62 -4.80 -10.89
C LYS A 135 -11.90 -5.27 -12.16
N PHE A 136 -10.68 -4.76 -12.40
CA PHE A 136 -9.84 -5.26 -13.48
C PHE A 136 -9.35 -6.66 -13.16
N THR A 137 -9.46 -7.56 -14.14
CA THR A 137 -8.97 -8.93 -14.06
C THR A 137 -8.31 -9.34 -15.36
N THR A 138 -7.39 -10.31 -15.30
CA THR A 138 -6.72 -10.86 -16.48
C THR A 138 -6.46 -12.34 -16.33
N GLU A 139 -6.24 -13.03 -17.46
CA GLU A 139 -5.79 -14.42 -17.50
C GLU A 139 -4.30 -14.47 -17.84
N TYR A 140 -3.53 -15.20 -17.04
CA TYR A 140 -2.12 -15.45 -17.31
C TYR A 140 -1.66 -16.78 -16.72
N ALA A 141 -0.87 -17.54 -17.48
CA ALA A 141 -0.34 -18.86 -17.09
C ALA A 141 -1.43 -19.85 -16.61
N GLY A 142 -2.62 -19.79 -17.22
CA GLY A 142 -3.77 -20.65 -16.88
C GLY A 142 -4.44 -20.32 -15.55
N GLN A 143 -4.20 -19.13 -15.02
CA GLN A 143 -4.80 -18.63 -13.77
C GLN A 143 -5.49 -17.30 -14.00
N HIS A 144 -6.52 -17.05 -13.19
CA HIS A 144 -7.27 -15.79 -13.15
C HIS A 144 -6.69 -14.89 -12.06
N TRP A 145 -6.38 -13.65 -12.41
CA TRP A 145 -5.76 -12.65 -11.55
C TRP A 145 -6.65 -11.41 -11.44
N SER A 146 -6.62 -10.74 -10.29
CA SER A 146 -7.39 -9.51 -10.03
C SER A 146 -6.57 -8.48 -9.28
N ASP A 147 -6.97 -7.21 -9.31
CA ASP A 147 -6.30 -6.09 -8.62
C ASP A 147 -4.82 -5.93 -9.03
N SER A 148 -3.96 -5.60 -8.07
CA SER A 148 -2.51 -5.46 -8.27
C SER A 148 -1.87 -6.77 -8.77
N GLU A 149 -2.39 -7.94 -8.40
CA GLU A 149 -1.90 -9.21 -8.92
C GLU A 149 -2.16 -9.33 -10.44
N ALA A 150 -3.27 -8.78 -10.93
CA ALA A 150 -3.55 -8.71 -12.37
C ALA A 150 -2.57 -7.77 -13.10
N GLU A 151 -2.15 -6.67 -12.46
CA GLU A 151 -1.09 -5.81 -12.99
C GLU A 151 0.23 -6.57 -13.11
N PHE A 152 0.67 -7.25 -12.05
CA PHE A 152 1.89 -8.06 -12.08
C PHE A 152 1.84 -9.16 -13.12
N ALA A 153 0.69 -9.81 -13.29
CA ALA A 153 0.48 -10.82 -14.34
C ALA A 153 0.60 -10.22 -15.74
N CYS A 154 0.04 -9.03 -15.97
CA CYS A 154 0.17 -8.31 -17.23
C CYS A 154 1.62 -7.91 -17.55
N LEU A 155 2.35 -7.36 -16.57
CA LEU A 155 3.76 -7.00 -16.72
C LEU A 155 4.61 -8.24 -17.00
N LYS A 156 4.39 -9.34 -16.28
CA LYS A 156 5.11 -10.59 -16.52
C LYS A 156 4.80 -11.17 -17.91
N ARG A 157 3.54 -11.12 -18.34
CA ARG A 157 3.13 -11.52 -19.70
C ARG A 157 3.83 -10.68 -20.76
N ALA A 158 3.98 -9.37 -20.53
CA ALA A 158 4.73 -8.49 -21.44
C ALA A 158 6.20 -8.90 -21.54
N MET A 159 6.84 -9.18 -20.40
CA MET A 159 8.24 -9.68 -20.39
C MET A 159 8.38 -11.01 -21.13
N ASP A 160 7.47 -11.98 -20.94
CA ASP A 160 7.50 -13.26 -21.62
C ASP A 160 7.33 -13.12 -23.14
N ASN A 161 6.63 -12.10 -23.58
CA ASN A 161 6.46 -11.75 -25.00
C ASN A 161 7.63 -10.91 -25.55
N GLY A 162 8.69 -10.69 -24.77
CA GLY A 162 9.88 -9.95 -25.18
C GLY A 162 9.69 -8.43 -25.22
N ILE A 163 8.62 -7.90 -24.61
CA ILE A 163 8.40 -6.46 -24.48
C ILE A 163 9.33 -5.93 -23.38
N PRO A 164 10.20 -4.94 -23.66
CA PRO A 164 11.18 -4.44 -22.68
C PRO A 164 10.53 -3.47 -21.69
N ILE A 165 9.49 -3.91 -21.00
CA ILE A 165 8.66 -3.08 -20.10
C ILE A 165 9.44 -2.58 -18.87
N LEU A 166 10.59 -3.15 -18.56
CA LEU A 166 11.45 -2.72 -17.46
C LEU A 166 12.50 -1.69 -17.89
N ASP A 167 12.56 -1.33 -19.20
CA ASP A 167 13.53 -0.38 -19.73
C ASP A 167 12.94 1.03 -19.84
N GLY A 168 13.55 2.00 -19.16
CA GLY A 168 13.15 3.40 -19.20
C GLY A 168 13.11 4.00 -20.62
N ASN A 169 13.97 3.52 -21.56
CA ASN A 169 13.90 3.96 -22.95
C ASN A 169 12.60 3.52 -23.64
N PHE A 170 12.07 2.37 -23.29
CA PHE A 170 10.79 1.90 -23.76
C PHE A 170 9.65 2.65 -23.08
N LEU A 171 9.70 2.79 -21.74
CA LEU A 171 8.69 3.50 -20.96
C LEU A 171 8.53 4.96 -21.40
N ALA A 172 9.62 5.63 -21.77
CA ALA A 172 9.60 7.00 -22.27
C ALA A 172 8.80 7.17 -23.59
N LYS A 173 8.57 6.08 -24.33
CA LYS A 173 8.01 6.12 -25.70
C LYS A 173 6.81 5.20 -25.89
N ILE A 174 6.44 4.44 -24.87
CA ILE A 174 5.30 3.51 -24.94
C ILE A 174 4.04 4.29 -25.37
N THR A 175 3.33 3.75 -26.36
CA THR A 175 2.08 4.35 -26.79
C THR A 175 0.89 3.87 -25.93
N ARG A 176 -0.20 4.64 -25.94
CA ARG A 176 -1.44 4.23 -25.25
C ARG A 176 -1.92 2.85 -25.73
N GLN A 177 -1.82 2.59 -27.03
CA GLN A 177 -2.24 1.31 -27.60
C GLN A 177 -1.36 0.16 -27.07
N GLN A 178 -0.04 0.34 -27.05
CA GLN A 178 0.87 -0.67 -26.49
C GLN A 178 0.58 -0.94 -25.00
N LEU A 179 0.33 0.11 -24.23
CA LEU A 179 0.01 -0.02 -22.81
C LEU A 179 -1.32 -0.74 -22.63
N ASN A 180 -2.35 -0.41 -23.42
CA ASN A 180 -3.64 -1.10 -23.41
C ASN A 180 -3.52 -2.59 -23.80
N ASP A 181 -2.67 -2.91 -24.75
CA ASP A 181 -2.43 -4.29 -25.19
C ASP A 181 -1.70 -5.11 -24.09
N ILE A 182 -0.76 -4.47 -23.37
CA ILE A 182 -0.11 -5.07 -22.20
C ILE A 182 -1.15 -5.38 -21.11
N PHE A 183 -2.03 -4.41 -20.80
CA PHE A 183 -3.10 -4.54 -19.81
C PHE A 183 -4.39 -5.12 -20.41
N SER A 184 -4.27 -6.11 -21.28
CA SER A 184 -5.43 -6.85 -21.79
C SER A 184 -6.13 -7.61 -20.67
N GLY A 185 -7.41 -7.30 -20.43
CA GLY A 185 -8.23 -7.87 -19.36
C GLY A 185 -9.73 -7.83 -19.68
N ASN A 186 -10.56 -7.99 -18.64
CA ASN A 186 -12.02 -7.96 -18.75
C ASN A 186 -12.60 -6.56 -19.06
N ILE A 187 -11.90 -5.52 -18.63
CA ILE A 187 -12.20 -4.10 -18.92
C ILE A 187 -10.90 -3.40 -19.31
N GLU A 188 -10.98 -2.19 -19.84
CA GLU A 188 -9.81 -1.33 -19.95
C GLU A 188 -9.26 -1.07 -18.54
N MET A 189 -7.91 -1.11 -18.39
CA MET A 189 -7.26 -0.82 -17.11
C MET A 189 -7.68 0.58 -16.63
N PRO A 190 -8.23 0.71 -15.41
CA PRO A 190 -8.62 2.02 -14.89
C PRO A 190 -7.46 3.00 -14.85
N MET A 191 -7.74 4.27 -15.14
CA MET A 191 -6.74 5.35 -15.19
C MET A 191 -5.58 5.06 -16.16
N LEU A 192 -5.85 4.43 -17.30
CA LEU A 192 -4.82 4.05 -18.28
C LEU A 192 -4.03 5.26 -18.81
N ASP A 193 -4.71 6.39 -19.01
CA ASP A 193 -4.07 7.62 -19.52
C ASP A 193 -3.15 8.24 -18.46
N GLU A 194 -3.56 8.22 -17.19
CA GLU A 194 -2.72 8.67 -16.09
C GLU A 194 -1.54 7.72 -15.87
N LYS A 195 -1.73 6.40 -15.96
CA LYS A 195 -0.64 5.41 -15.93
C LYS A 195 0.35 5.66 -17.07
N LEU A 196 -0.11 5.94 -18.27
CA LEU A 196 0.74 6.31 -19.39
C LEU A 196 1.53 7.59 -19.10
N ALA A 197 0.87 8.60 -18.57
CA ALA A 197 1.52 9.88 -18.25
C ALA A 197 2.65 9.71 -17.21
N VAL A 198 2.44 8.88 -16.16
CA VAL A 198 3.50 8.64 -15.16
C VAL A 198 4.65 7.80 -15.74
N LEU A 199 4.40 6.85 -16.66
CA LEU A 199 5.45 6.12 -17.37
C LEU A 199 6.29 7.07 -18.24
N HIS A 200 5.65 8.00 -18.94
CA HIS A 200 6.33 9.05 -19.72
C HIS A 200 7.10 10.05 -18.85
N GLN A 201 6.74 10.19 -17.58
CA GLN A 201 7.49 11.01 -16.64
C GLN A 201 8.72 10.27 -16.08
N VAL A 202 8.58 8.99 -15.77
CA VAL A 202 9.63 8.16 -15.16
C VAL A 202 10.65 7.67 -16.20
N GLY A 203 10.18 7.25 -17.37
CA GLY A 203 11.02 6.66 -18.42
C GLY A 203 12.22 7.51 -18.82
N PRO A 204 12.05 8.81 -19.15
CA PRO A 204 13.18 9.68 -19.50
C PRO A 204 14.22 9.80 -18.38
N VAL A 205 13.80 9.91 -17.12
CA VAL A 205 14.72 10.01 -15.98
C VAL A 205 15.58 8.74 -15.88
N LEU A 206 14.94 7.56 -16.00
CA LEU A 206 15.66 6.29 -16.03
C LEU A 206 16.63 6.19 -17.20
N ALA A 207 16.17 6.54 -18.39
CA ALA A 207 16.98 6.46 -19.61
C ALA A 207 18.21 7.36 -19.53
N GLU A 208 18.05 8.62 -19.10
CA GLU A 208 19.11 9.62 -19.09
C GLU A 208 20.10 9.44 -17.94
N LYS A 209 19.60 9.11 -16.73
CA LYS A 209 20.43 9.10 -15.52
C LYS A 209 20.84 7.70 -15.07
N TYR A 210 20.03 6.68 -15.37
CA TYR A 210 20.16 5.35 -14.75
C TYR A 210 20.24 4.22 -15.78
N LYS A 211 20.67 4.49 -16.99
CA LYS A 211 20.84 3.50 -18.09
C LYS A 211 19.56 2.66 -18.31
N GLY A 212 18.42 3.29 -18.14
CA GLY A 212 17.10 2.69 -18.32
C GLY A 212 16.59 1.84 -17.16
N ARG A 213 17.28 1.72 -16.02
CA ARG A 213 16.93 0.76 -14.98
C ARG A 213 16.80 1.38 -13.58
N PHE A 214 15.75 1.01 -12.83
CA PHE A 214 15.59 1.37 -11.42
C PHE A 214 16.68 0.77 -10.54
N SER A 215 17.15 -0.44 -10.84
CA SER A 215 18.26 -1.05 -10.10
C SER A 215 19.51 -0.18 -10.07
N ASN A 216 19.85 0.50 -11.18
CA ASN A 216 20.94 1.45 -11.20
C ASN A 216 20.69 2.69 -10.34
N PHE A 217 19.44 3.17 -10.26
CA PHE A 217 19.08 4.21 -9.32
C PHE A 217 19.27 3.74 -7.87
N ILE A 218 18.71 2.58 -7.50
CA ILE A 218 18.80 2.01 -6.15
C ILE A 218 20.28 1.83 -5.74
N HIS A 219 21.10 1.23 -6.58
CA HIS A 219 22.54 1.03 -6.29
C HIS A 219 23.34 2.33 -6.19
N SER A 220 22.82 3.44 -6.70
CA SER A 220 23.45 4.76 -6.56
C SER A 220 23.11 5.45 -5.22
N CYS A 221 22.23 4.86 -4.42
CA CYS A 221 21.80 5.38 -3.12
C CYS A 221 22.56 4.69 -1.97
N PRO A 222 22.73 5.34 -0.82
CA PRO A 222 23.11 4.64 0.41
C PRO A 222 22.00 3.64 0.80
N PRO A 223 22.33 2.58 1.59
CA PRO A 223 21.35 1.57 2.01
C PRO A 223 20.44 2.11 3.14
N ARG A 224 19.80 3.23 2.90
CA ARG A 224 18.92 3.93 3.85
C ARG A 224 17.71 4.50 3.13
N LEU A 225 16.57 4.50 3.81
CA LEU A 225 15.36 5.16 3.32
C LEU A 225 15.54 6.67 3.31
N TYR A 226 16.03 7.22 4.44
CA TYR A 226 16.20 8.66 4.68
C TYR A 226 17.63 8.95 5.15
N ASP A 227 18.29 9.90 4.51
CA ASP A 227 19.64 10.34 4.85
C ASP A 227 19.87 11.80 4.40
N ASN A 228 19.15 12.73 5.02
CA ASN A 228 19.31 14.17 4.72
C ASN A 228 19.28 14.49 3.22
N GLY A 229 18.32 13.94 2.49
CA GLY A 229 18.14 14.14 1.06
C GLY A 229 18.91 13.16 0.17
N LYS A 230 19.66 12.19 0.72
CA LYS A 230 20.46 11.22 -0.02
C LYS A 230 19.88 9.80 0.02
N GLY A 231 19.00 9.51 0.98
CA GLY A 231 18.36 8.21 1.12
C GLY A 231 17.53 7.83 -0.10
N ILE A 232 17.18 6.56 -0.21
CA ILE A 232 16.45 6.03 -1.37
C ILE A 232 15.11 6.76 -1.55
N VAL A 233 14.31 6.87 -0.48
CA VAL A 233 13.02 7.56 -0.53
C VAL A 233 13.21 9.07 -0.73
N ASP A 234 14.20 9.68 -0.04
CA ASP A 234 14.53 11.10 -0.24
C ASP A 234 14.76 11.44 -1.71
N ARG A 235 15.52 10.59 -2.40
CA ARG A 235 15.87 10.79 -3.81
C ARG A 235 14.74 10.41 -4.76
N LEU A 236 13.99 9.34 -4.48
CA LEU A 236 12.82 8.94 -5.28
C LEU A 236 11.85 10.11 -5.43
N VAL A 237 11.47 10.76 -4.33
CA VAL A 237 10.46 11.83 -4.36
C VAL A 237 10.96 13.10 -5.04
N VAL A 238 12.27 13.31 -5.10
CA VAL A 238 12.89 14.49 -5.78
C VAL A 238 13.13 14.22 -7.26
N GLU A 239 13.64 13.04 -7.59
CA GLU A 239 14.08 12.74 -8.96
C GLU A 239 12.95 12.20 -9.84
N PHE A 240 11.93 11.60 -9.21
CA PHE A 240 10.75 11.04 -9.89
C PHE A 240 9.49 11.66 -9.29
N PRO A 241 8.96 12.75 -9.85
CA PRO A 241 7.77 13.45 -9.31
C PRO A 241 6.56 12.55 -9.07
N ARG A 242 6.50 11.41 -9.78
CA ARG A 242 5.51 10.34 -9.57
C ARG A 242 5.41 9.89 -8.12
N PHE A 243 6.53 9.87 -7.40
CA PHE A 243 6.63 9.40 -6.03
C PHE A 243 6.46 10.51 -4.99
N ASN A 244 6.34 11.77 -5.41
CA ASN A 244 6.18 12.90 -4.49
C ASN A 244 4.74 13.03 -4.01
N ASP A 245 4.33 12.10 -3.15
CA ASP A 245 3.00 12.03 -2.54
C ASP A 245 2.92 12.95 -1.32
N VAL A 246 2.65 14.20 -1.59
CA VAL A 246 2.54 15.30 -0.63
C VAL A 246 1.19 15.98 -0.81
N SER A 247 0.53 16.31 0.30
CA SER A 247 -0.76 17.00 0.32
C SER A 247 -0.70 18.26 1.19
N PRO A 248 -1.37 19.37 0.81
CA PRO A 248 -1.49 20.55 1.67
C PRO A 248 -2.54 20.30 2.76
N TYR A 249 -2.27 20.79 3.97
CA TYR A 249 -3.23 20.81 5.07
C TYR A 249 -3.02 22.03 5.97
N ASP A 250 -3.99 22.91 6.05
CA ASP A 250 -3.95 24.15 6.86
C ASP A 250 -2.62 24.96 6.71
N GLY A 251 -2.11 25.05 5.47
CA GLY A 251 -0.88 25.78 5.15
C GLY A 251 0.42 24.99 5.39
N HIS A 252 0.33 23.73 5.77
CA HIS A 252 1.45 22.80 5.95
C HIS A 252 1.54 21.82 4.79
N GLU A 253 2.75 21.35 4.51
CA GLU A 253 3.03 20.28 3.57
C GLU A 253 3.09 18.94 4.31
N ILE A 254 2.18 18.03 4.01
CA ILE A 254 2.04 16.72 4.64
C ILE A 254 2.60 15.65 3.72
N LYS A 255 3.63 14.96 4.15
CA LYS A 255 4.25 13.87 3.42
C LYS A 255 3.53 12.56 3.73
N LEU A 256 3.05 11.89 2.71
CA LEU A 256 2.36 10.60 2.85
C LEU A 256 3.18 9.46 2.27
N TYR A 257 3.85 9.68 1.15
CA TYR A 257 4.87 8.81 0.53
C TYR A 257 4.51 7.31 0.52
N LYS A 258 3.25 6.97 0.14
CA LYS A 258 2.79 5.57 0.09
C LYS A 258 3.67 4.74 -0.83
N LEU A 259 3.70 5.10 -2.11
CA LEU A 259 4.38 4.30 -3.15
C LEU A 259 5.90 4.24 -2.96
N PRO A 260 6.63 5.36 -2.72
CA PRO A 260 8.07 5.25 -2.59
C PRO A 260 8.51 4.39 -1.40
N GLN A 261 7.69 4.28 -0.35
CA GLN A 261 7.94 3.33 0.74
C GLN A 261 7.52 1.91 0.35
N LEU A 262 6.37 1.72 -0.31
CA LEU A 262 5.84 0.42 -0.69
C LEU A 262 6.75 -0.32 -1.67
N GLY A 263 7.21 0.36 -2.72
CA GLY A 263 8.14 -0.24 -3.69
C GLY A 263 9.43 -0.70 -3.03
N ILE A 264 10.03 0.13 -2.17
CA ILE A 264 11.25 -0.25 -1.44
C ILE A 264 10.98 -1.35 -0.41
N TRP A 265 9.79 -1.37 0.21
CA TRP A 265 9.37 -2.46 1.08
C TRP A 265 9.30 -3.79 0.33
N PHE A 266 8.69 -3.84 -0.85
CA PHE A 266 8.62 -5.05 -1.65
C PHE A 266 9.99 -5.52 -2.14
N VAL A 267 10.88 -4.60 -2.52
CA VAL A 267 12.28 -4.93 -2.83
C VAL A 267 12.97 -5.55 -1.62
N TYR A 268 12.83 -4.93 -0.45
CA TYR A 268 13.39 -5.44 0.80
C TYR A 268 12.82 -6.83 1.15
N ALA A 269 11.50 -6.98 1.15
CA ALA A 269 10.83 -8.23 1.48
C ALA A 269 11.18 -9.39 0.53
N SER A 270 11.51 -9.08 -0.74
CA SER A 270 11.92 -10.07 -1.74
C SER A 270 13.39 -10.48 -1.62
N LEU A 271 14.28 -9.53 -1.39
CA LEU A 271 15.73 -9.73 -1.56
C LEU A 271 16.49 -9.82 -0.24
N HIS A 272 15.99 -9.24 0.85
CA HIS A 272 16.64 -9.30 2.17
C HIS A 272 16.76 -10.72 2.72
N PRO A 273 15.72 -11.60 2.64
CA PRO A 273 15.86 -13.00 3.09
C PRO A 273 16.95 -13.78 2.36
N GLN A 274 17.34 -13.29 1.16
CA GLN A 274 18.40 -13.86 0.34
C GLN A 274 19.77 -13.20 0.58
N GLY A 275 19.85 -12.20 1.48
CA GLY A 275 21.06 -11.42 1.74
C GLY A 275 21.46 -10.48 0.59
N LYS A 276 20.55 -10.18 -0.36
CA LYS A 276 20.83 -9.41 -1.58
C LYS A 276 20.44 -7.94 -1.49
N PHE A 277 19.69 -7.56 -0.48
CA PHE A 277 19.30 -6.17 -0.23
C PHE A 277 19.24 -5.88 1.26
N GLN A 278 19.79 -4.76 1.68
CA GLN A 278 19.86 -4.34 3.08
C GLN A 278 19.43 -2.89 3.23
N LEU A 279 18.81 -2.57 4.36
CA LEU A 279 18.48 -1.22 4.78
C LEU A 279 18.86 -1.03 6.24
N ASP A 280 19.63 0.01 6.53
CA ASP A 280 20.13 0.29 7.90
C ASP A 280 19.02 0.92 8.77
N ASP A 281 17.99 1.51 8.15
CA ASP A 281 16.91 2.26 8.80
C ASP A 281 15.52 1.74 8.47
N ILE A 282 15.35 0.45 8.22
CA ILE A 282 14.04 -0.17 7.89
C ILE A 282 12.95 0.19 8.91
N GLY A 283 13.31 0.42 10.17
CA GLY A 283 12.40 0.85 11.23
C GLY A 283 11.83 2.27 11.07
N ALA A 284 12.37 3.08 10.14
CA ALA A 284 11.86 4.41 9.79
C ALA A 284 10.66 4.36 8.82
N MET A 285 10.34 3.18 8.27
CA MET A 285 9.21 2.99 7.37
C MET A 285 7.89 3.10 8.13
N THR A 286 6.92 3.81 7.54
CA THR A 286 5.58 3.98 8.10
C THR A 286 4.59 2.99 7.47
N ALA A 287 3.30 3.07 7.85
CA ALA A 287 2.24 2.39 7.12
C ALA A 287 2.06 2.96 5.72
N PHE A 288 1.63 2.11 4.80
CA PHE A 288 1.33 2.46 3.41
C PHE A 288 -0.10 2.96 3.32
N ALA A 289 -0.30 4.26 3.59
CA ALA A 289 -1.63 4.88 3.76
C ALA A 289 -2.44 4.84 2.46
N ASP A 290 -3.08 3.71 2.22
CA ASP A 290 -4.05 3.44 1.16
C ASP A 290 -5.51 3.56 1.67
N TYR A 291 -6.45 2.93 0.97
CA TYR A 291 -7.87 2.90 1.34
C TYR A 291 -8.27 1.67 2.20
N ILE A 292 -7.41 0.65 2.36
CA ILE A 292 -7.73 -0.60 3.08
C ILE A 292 -7.40 -0.51 4.58
N VAL A 293 -6.19 -0.05 4.93
CA VAL A 293 -5.80 0.06 6.35
C VAL A 293 -6.75 0.97 7.14
N PRO A 294 -7.25 2.10 6.61
CA PRO A 294 -8.31 2.88 7.27
C PRO A 294 -9.58 2.08 7.57
N VAL A 295 -9.99 1.14 6.70
CA VAL A 295 -11.14 0.24 6.98
C VAL A 295 -10.85 -0.63 8.20
N ALA A 296 -9.67 -1.23 8.26
CA ALA A 296 -9.26 -2.07 9.39
C ALA A 296 -9.28 -1.28 10.70
N LEU A 297 -8.69 -0.10 10.71
CA LEU A 297 -8.65 0.77 11.90
C LEU A 297 -10.05 1.18 12.36
N ARG A 298 -10.95 1.50 11.41
CA ARG A 298 -12.35 1.82 11.72
C ARG A 298 -13.09 0.62 12.33
N LEU A 299 -12.95 -0.58 11.75
CA LEU A 299 -13.60 -1.80 12.25
C LEU A 299 -13.09 -2.24 13.62
N LEU A 300 -11.82 -1.98 13.91
CA LEU A 300 -11.22 -2.19 15.24
C LEU A 300 -11.61 -1.10 16.25
N GLY A 301 -12.35 -0.06 15.84
CA GLY A 301 -12.72 1.08 16.67
C GLY A 301 -11.54 2.00 17.00
N ILE A 302 -10.40 1.83 16.35
CA ILE A 302 -9.22 2.69 16.54
C ILE A 302 -9.45 4.07 15.95
N THR A 303 -10.15 4.15 14.80
CA THR A 303 -10.55 5.43 14.21
C THR A 303 -12.06 5.53 14.12
N SER A 304 -12.56 6.76 14.22
CA SER A 304 -13.96 7.12 13.92
C SER A 304 -13.99 8.34 13.01
N TYR A 305 -15.12 8.51 12.31
CA TYR A 305 -15.30 9.54 11.31
C TYR A 305 -16.43 10.49 11.68
N SER A 306 -16.39 11.72 11.18
CA SER A 306 -17.53 12.61 11.25
C SER A 306 -18.73 11.99 10.52
N PRO A 307 -19.99 12.33 10.91
CA PRO A 307 -21.17 11.79 10.23
C PRO A 307 -21.19 12.07 8.71
N ALA A 308 -20.62 13.19 8.28
CA ALA A 308 -20.54 13.57 6.88
C ALA A 308 -19.54 12.67 6.12
N LEU A 309 -18.34 12.46 6.66
CA LEU A 309 -17.33 11.58 6.07
C LEU A 309 -17.82 10.12 6.07
N GLU A 310 -18.41 9.67 7.17
CA GLU A 310 -18.97 8.32 7.28
C GLU A 310 -20.08 8.09 6.24
N HIS A 311 -20.97 9.06 6.04
CA HIS A 311 -22.00 9.01 5.01
C HIS A 311 -21.40 8.93 3.61
N ALA A 312 -20.41 9.77 3.29
CA ALA A 312 -19.75 9.78 1.98
C ALA A 312 -19.12 8.42 1.67
N ILE A 313 -18.40 7.83 2.63
CA ILE A 313 -17.78 6.50 2.47
C ILE A 313 -18.85 5.43 2.28
N ASN A 314 -19.87 5.38 3.14
CA ASN A 314 -20.91 4.34 3.11
C ASN A 314 -21.80 4.41 1.86
N THR A 315 -21.83 5.55 1.17
CA THR A 315 -22.58 5.75 -0.08
C THR A 315 -21.70 5.82 -1.33
N TYR A 316 -20.41 5.48 -1.20
CA TYR A 316 -19.42 5.48 -2.28
C TYR A 316 -19.30 6.82 -3.03
N GLN A 317 -19.43 7.93 -2.29
CA GLN A 317 -19.16 9.26 -2.86
C GLN A 317 -17.67 9.47 -3.04
N LEU A 318 -17.28 10.08 -4.16
CA LEU A 318 -15.89 10.46 -4.38
C LEU A 318 -15.46 11.53 -3.38
N ILE A 319 -14.38 11.28 -2.68
CA ILE A 319 -13.69 12.23 -1.81
C ILE A 319 -12.55 12.83 -2.65
N PRO A 320 -12.52 14.16 -2.84
CA PRO A 320 -11.48 14.77 -3.65
C PRO A 320 -10.09 14.51 -3.08
N ARG A 321 -9.13 14.23 -3.95
CA ARG A 321 -7.73 14.19 -3.57
C ARG A 321 -7.30 15.53 -2.94
N ASP A 322 -6.42 15.49 -1.98
CA ASP A 322 -5.91 16.65 -1.24
C ASP A 322 -7.00 17.43 -0.46
N SER A 323 -8.23 16.86 -0.36
CA SER A 323 -9.23 17.41 0.56
C SER A 323 -8.82 17.12 2.01
N PRO A 324 -9.23 17.99 2.97
CA PRO A 324 -8.95 17.72 4.39
C PRO A 324 -9.37 16.32 4.83
N GLN A 325 -10.50 15.81 4.35
CA GLN A 325 -11.01 14.48 4.66
C GLN A 325 -10.09 13.35 4.18
N GLU A 326 -9.60 13.44 2.95
CA GLU A 326 -8.68 12.45 2.39
C GLU A 326 -7.33 12.47 3.12
N VAL A 327 -6.78 13.68 3.37
CA VAL A 327 -5.52 13.85 4.10
C VAL A 327 -5.63 13.36 5.54
N GLU A 328 -6.74 13.64 6.24
CA GLU A 328 -6.99 13.15 7.59
C GLU A 328 -7.08 11.61 7.64
N LEU A 329 -7.79 10.97 6.71
CA LEU A 329 -7.87 9.50 6.63
C LEU A 329 -6.49 8.86 6.55
N ARG A 330 -5.65 9.38 5.67
CA ARG A 330 -4.31 8.85 5.43
C ARG A 330 -3.34 9.19 6.58
N ALA A 331 -3.39 10.40 7.10
CA ALA A 331 -2.54 10.82 8.22
C ALA A 331 -2.86 10.02 9.49
N HIS A 332 -4.14 9.84 9.81
CA HIS A 332 -4.57 9.03 10.96
C HIS A 332 -4.24 7.54 10.79
N CYS A 333 -4.22 7.03 9.56
CA CYS A 333 -3.73 5.68 9.28
C CYS A 333 -2.27 5.52 9.72
N ILE A 334 -1.39 6.40 9.30
CA ILE A 334 0.05 6.36 9.66
C ILE A 334 0.25 6.60 11.16
N TYR A 335 -0.43 7.58 11.72
CA TYR A 335 -0.34 7.92 13.14
C TYR A 335 -0.81 6.77 14.05
N ALA A 336 -1.98 6.20 13.77
CA ALA A 336 -2.56 5.12 14.58
C ALA A 336 -1.72 3.84 14.52
N THR A 337 -1.19 3.48 13.36
CA THR A 337 -0.31 2.31 13.21
C THR A 337 1.03 2.51 13.91
N ALA A 338 1.59 3.72 13.92
CA ALA A 338 2.80 4.04 14.66
C ALA A 338 2.59 3.88 16.18
N LEU A 339 1.47 4.39 16.71
CA LEU A 339 1.10 4.20 18.11
C LEU A 339 0.83 2.72 18.44
N LEU A 340 0.12 2.01 17.56
CA LEU A 340 -0.20 0.60 17.74
C LEU A 340 1.10 -0.24 17.83
N ARG A 341 2.06 -0.01 16.92
CA ARG A 341 3.37 -0.65 16.99
C ARG A 341 4.09 -0.35 18.30
N GLU A 342 4.02 0.89 18.78
CA GLU A 342 4.65 1.27 20.05
C GLU A 342 4.02 0.50 21.23
N GLU A 343 2.68 0.41 21.30
CA GLU A 343 1.97 -0.30 22.36
C GLU A 343 2.21 -1.81 22.30
N VAL A 344 2.17 -2.40 21.12
CA VAL A 344 2.51 -3.82 20.91
C VAL A 344 3.92 -4.11 21.41
N ASN A 345 4.89 -3.27 21.07
CA ASN A 345 6.29 -3.46 21.47
C ASN A 345 6.56 -3.22 22.96
N LYS A 346 5.68 -2.57 23.72
CA LYS A 346 5.78 -2.50 25.18
C LYS A 346 5.50 -3.85 25.84
N ILE A 347 4.73 -4.70 25.20
CA ILE A 347 4.31 -6.02 25.72
C ILE A 347 5.26 -7.11 25.22
N ARG A 348 5.73 -7.00 23.97
CA ARG A 348 6.58 -8.01 23.34
C ARG A 348 8.00 -8.01 23.93
N PRO A 349 8.64 -9.18 24.09
CA PRO A 349 10.03 -9.26 24.46
C PRO A 349 10.95 -8.61 23.41
N ALA A 350 12.15 -8.21 23.81
CA ALA A 350 13.05 -7.41 22.99
C ALA A 350 13.44 -8.07 21.65
N ASP A 351 13.56 -9.41 21.65
CA ASP A 351 13.88 -10.22 20.47
C ASP A 351 12.71 -10.48 19.53
N LYS A 352 11.49 -10.06 19.91
CA LYS A 352 10.24 -10.19 19.14
C LYS A 352 9.60 -8.86 18.81
N GLN A 353 10.31 -7.77 18.97
CA GLN A 353 9.78 -6.45 18.60
C GLN A 353 9.56 -6.34 17.08
N ILE A 354 8.55 -5.57 16.71
CA ILE A 354 8.08 -5.44 15.32
C ILE A 354 8.25 -4.01 14.82
N ILE A 355 8.23 -3.86 13.50
CA ILE A 355 8.20 -2.58 12.79
C ILE A 355 6.80 -2.31 12.24
N ILE A 356 6.52 -1.08 11.82
CA ILE A 356 5.19 -0.67 11.35
C ILE A 356 4.71 -1.48 10.13
N PRO A 357 5.53 -1.80 9.11
CA PRO A 357 5.09 -2.63 7.99
C PRO A 357 4.51 -4.01 8.37
N GLN A 358 4.91 -4.60 9.50
CA GLN A 358 4.31 -5.85 9.97
C GLN A 358 2.88 -5.63 10.49
N ILE A 359 2.60 -4.49 11.12
CA ILE A 359 1.24 -4.06 11.49
C ILE A 359 0.42 -3.76 10.26
N ASP A 360 0.99 -3.02 9.31
CA ASP A 360 0.33 -2.69 8.04
C ASP A 360 -0.13 -3.97 7.33
N ALA A 361 0.77 -4.92 7.10
CA ALA A 361 0.45 -6.21 6.49
C ALA A 361 -0.64 -6.96 7.27
N ARG A 362 -0.56 -6.98 8.63
CA ARG A 362 -1.58 -7.61 9.48
C ARG A 362 -2.95 -6.97 9.34
N LEU A 363 -3.01 -5.66 9.12
CA LEU A 363 -4.26 -4.94 8.92
C LEU A 363 -4.75 -5.03 7.47
N TRP A 364 -3.86 -4.93 6.49
CA TRP A 364 -4.22 -4.93 5.08
C TRP A 364 -4.74 -6.27 4.59
N MET A 365 -4.02 -7.37 4.85
CA MET A 365 -4.32 -8.69 4.27
C MET A 365 -5.73 -9.21 4.57
N PRO A 366 -6.22 -9.27 5.81
CA PRO A 366 -7.56 -9.78 6.08
C PRO A 366 -8.66 -8.79 5.68
N TYR A 367 -8.40 -7.48 5.74
CA TYR A 367 -9.42 -6.47 5.48
C TYR A 367 -9.56 -6.12 3.99
N HIS A 368 -8.57 -6.44 3.18
CA HIS A 368 -8.65 -6.32 1.72
C HIS A 368 -9.79 -7.16 1.10
N THR A 369 -10.17 -8.24 1.74
CA THR A 369 -11.26 -9.13 1.29
C THR A 369 -12.61 -8.87 1.95
N THR A 370 -12.75 -7.79 2.73
CA THR A 370 -14.02 -7.43 3.36
C THR A 370 -14.95 -6.72 2.37
N PHE A 371 -16.26 -6.75 2.66
CA PHE A 371 -17.27 -5.98 1.91
C PHE A 371 -17.55 -4.60 2.51
N TRP A 372 -16.74 -4.15 3.48
CA TRP A 372 -16.92 -2.86 4.09
C TRP A 372 -16.53 -1.74 3.13
N PRO A 373 -17.33 -0.67 3.05
CA PRO A 373 -17.00 0.46 2.21
C PRO A 373 -15.68 1.11 2.65
N HIS A 374 -14.85 1.40 1.68
CA HIS A 374 -13.66 2.24 1.84
C HIS A 374 -13.89 3.60 1.18
N HIS A 375 -13.07 4.59 1.49
CA HIS A 375 -13.13 5.85 0.80
C HIS A 375 -12.73 5.70 -0.67
N LEU A 376 -13.40 6.44 -1.54
CA LEU A 376 -13.09 6.51 -2.96
C LEU A 376 -12.43 7.84 -3.28
N THR A 377 -11.20 7.79 -3.75
CA THR A 377 -10.47 8.97 -4.25
C THR A 377 -9.85 8.63 -5.59
N GLN A 378 -10.17 9.41 -6.61
CA GLN A 378 -9.53 9.26 -7.91
C GLN A 378 -8.15 9.92 -7.85
N THR A 379 -7.12 9.10 -7.72
CA THR A 379 -5.74 9.55 -7.54
C THR A 379 -4.77 8.57 -8.16
N ILE A 380 -3.58 9.07 -8.52
CA ILE A 380 -2.44 8.23 -8.91
C ILE A 380 -1.55 7.88 -7.71
N MET A 381 -1.77 8.42 -6.52
CA MET A 381 -0.82 8.33 -5.39
C MET A 381 -0.95 7.03 -4.59
N TYR A 382 -2.09 6.31 -4.71
CA TYR A 382 -2.31 5.04 -4.00
C TYR A 382 -3.45 4.22 -4.61
#